data_c23fabc6c2dfe06b919ebc8ba74a3f02
#
_entry.id   c23fabc6c2dfe06b919ebc8ba74a3f02
#
_cell.length_a   1.000
_cell.length_b   1.000
_cell.length_c   1.000
_cell.angle_alpha   90.00
_cell.angle_beta   90.00
_cell.angle_gamma   90.00
#
_symmetry.space_group_name_H-M   'P 1'
#
loop_
_entity.id
_entity.type
_entity.pdbx_description
1 polymer ?
#
loop_
_entity_poly.entity_id
_entity_poly.type
_entity_poly.pdbx_seq_one_letter_code
_entity_poly.pdbx_strand_id
1 'polypeptide(L)'
;MFKFSGSRTTWQIARKRALAHGRAARSCHGLSQEIERFRDEEDGNAIILTLFMFLFMLVMAGLGIDMMRYEMERTHLQATLDSAVLAGAGAPIGSEVDDVKAIIEDYFAKNDMSSYLHDIDTDGTGTDDIETSLNATRAYAEASMNIDTYLMKLSGVDTLEAFGAAEAEVRTPKLEVSLVLDVSGSMEGTKMTNLKSAARNFVTTIIDGSEPGNTVISLVPFSWNVAPGADIYNALTVNDTHDYSSCLRFSSSDYTTAGIDPSVAYDQQIYTSLYGGFDDLNAEWRSCFPEVRAQILPYSMSKSDLHSRINSLDADGNTSAHIGMKWGAALLDPKFSSVFTTLQSSDVGVVDASLSNIPSSYTEGDTLKIIVLMADGQNTDSYYFDEDSPYRGANSDLYRLTFQEQEFLYAYSVYNVSRRYYDSYYEQYCEYYSSWFKCEYSEEGQEYSLYYLRDGNDYLDIDENDWLNYYEFGDLQEREDFVRAERLDWEEAWGLMSPDWYGSKTGNWGPWNDYRYSEREGGGTKDTMMQNICNATKTQGVVVYTIGYGISSGGNAERQLQACASSGNHYYPTNGSNISAAFSSIASNVQNLRLTQ
;
A
#
# COMPACT_ATOMS: atom_id res chain seq x y z
N MET A 1 -41.57 15.00 3.84
CA MET A 1 -42.77 15.77 4.27
C MET A 1 -43.41 16.41 3.05
N PHE A 2 -44.23 15.65 2.33
CA PHE A 2 -45.18 16.21 1.37
C PHE A 2 -46.35 15.25 1.30
N LYS A 3 -47.51 15.71 1.81
CA LYS A 3 -48.81 15.04 1.75
C LYS A 3 -49.43 15.29 0.38
N PHE A 4 -49.95 14.28 -0.27
CA PHE A 4 -50.95 14.44 -1.30
C PHE A 4 -52.29 13.91 -0.79
N SER A 5 -53.27 14.81 -0.76
CA SER A 5 -54.66 14.63 -0.40
C SER A 5 -55.45 14.13 -1.61
N GLY A 6 -56.28 13.08 -1.38
CA GLY A 6 -57.20 12.58 -2.37
C GLY A 6 -58.47 13.41 -2.50
N SER A 7 -59.10 13.30 -3.64
CA SER A 7 -60.49 13.69 -3.81
C SER A 7 -61.19 12.64 -4.69
N ARG A 8 -62.10 11.91 -4.06
CA ARG A 8 -63.12 11.07 -4.73
C ARG A 8 -64.25 11.98 -5.16
N THR A 9 -64.76 11.81 -6.37
CA THR A 9 -66.08 12.32 -6.75
C THR A 9 -66.88 11.22 -7.42
N THR A 10 -67.85 10.77 -6.70
CA THR A 10 -68.95 9.91 -7.10
C THR A 10 -69.90 10.67 -8.02
N TRP A 11 -70.37 10.02 -9.07
CA TRP A 11 -71.61 10.45 -9.78
C TRP A 11 -72.70 9.40 -9.70
N GLN A 12 -73.78 9.82 -9.09
CA GLN A 12 -75.00 9.07 -8.99
C GLN A 12 -75.91 9.28 -10.20
N ILE A 13 -76.59 8.20 -10.52
CA ILE A 13 -77.70 7.95 -11.39
C ILE A 13 -78.84 8.95 -11.17
N ALA A 14 -79.43 9.43 -12.26
CA ALA A 14 -80.77 9.92 -12.27
C ALA A 14 -81.59 9.36 -13.48
N ARG A 15 -82.53 8.47 -13.17
CA ARG A 15 -83.63 8.08 -14.06
C ARG A 15 -84.62 9.23 -14.18
N LYS A 16 -85.09 9.49 -15.38
CA LYS A 16 -86.51 9.94 -15.58
C LYS A 16 -87.09 9.35 -16.85
N ARG A 17 -88.24 8.65 -16.65
CA ARG A 17 -89.22 8.24 -17.63
C ARG A 17 -90.06 9.44 -18.03
N ALA A 18 -90.47 9.49 -19.28
CA ALA A 18 -91.85 9.87 -19.72
C ALA A 18 -91.96 9.64 -21.24
N LEU A 19 -92.86 8.80 -21.53
CA LEU A 19 -93.97 8.66 -22.46
C LEU A 19 -94.24 9.89 -23.34
N ALA A 20 -94.33 9.68 -24.67
CA ALA A 20 -95.55 9.98 -25.40
C ALA A 20 -95.47 9.55 -26.88
N HIS A 21 -96.57 8.92 -27.27
CA HIS A 21 -97.02 8.45 -28.56
C HIS A 21 -97.00 9.51 -29.70
N GLY A 22 -96.82 9.07 -30.91
CA GLY A 22 -97.60 9.64 -32.00
C GLY A 22 -96.88 9.76 -33.34
N ARG A 23 -97.28 8.93 -34.30
CA ARG A 23 -97.34 9.18 -35.75
C ARG A 23 -95.98 9.46 -36.44
N ALA A 24 -95.57 8.80 -37.46
CA ALA A 24 -96.33 8.37 -38.62
C ALA A 24 -95.46 7.46 -39.49
N ALA A 25 -96.05 6.45 -39.97
CA ALA A 25 -95.60 5.74 -41.16
C ALA A 25 -95.52 6.72 -42.35
N ARG A 26 -94.27 6.96 -42.85
CA ARG A 26 -93.94 7.38 -44.19
C ARG A 26 -92.45 7.59 -44.28
N SER A 27 -91.67 6.58 -44.45
CA SER A 27 -90.37 6.61 -45.08
C SER A 27 -89.69 5.21 -45.15
N CYS A 28 -90.45 4.16 -45.33
CA CYS A 28 -89.87 2.86 -45.68
C CYS A 28 -89.73 2.65 -47.20
N HIS A 29 -90.12 3.65 -48.01
CA HIS A 29 -89.97 3.55 -49.47
C HIS A 29 -88.67 4.15 -50.02
N GLY A 30 -87.98 4.96 -49.23
CA GLY A 30 -86.65 5.53 -49.66
C GLY A 30 -85.47 4.59 -49.41
N LEU A 31 -85.49 3.90 -48.29
CA LEU A 31 -84.36 2.97 -47.97
C LEU A 31 -84.41 1.67 -48.80
N SER A 32 -85.64 1.20 -49.16
CA SER A 32 -85.77 0.02 -50.04
C SER A 32 -85.32 0.31 -51.49
N GLN A 33 -85.54 1.52 -52.00
CA GLN A 33 -85.02 1.92 -53.30
C GLN A 33 -83.52 2.21 -53.38
N GLU A 34 -82.98 2.69 -52.28
CA GLU A 34 -81.52 2.83 -52.21
C GLU A 34 -80.82 1.49 -52.01
N ILE A 35 -81.39 0.56 -51.23
CA ILE A 35 -80.90 -0.81 -51.08
C ILE A 35 -81.09 -1.63 -52.37
N GLU A 36 -82.25 -1.41 -53.15
CA GLU A 36 -82.39 -2.01 -54.47
C GLU A 36 -81.47 -1.41 -55.51
N ARG A 37 -81.19 -0.10 -55.52
CA ARG A 37 -80.17 0.51 -56.31
C ARG A 37 -78.80 0.02 -55.99
N PHE A 38 -78.45 -0.17 -54.73
CA PHE A 38 -77.18 -0.74 -54.28
C PHE A 38 -77.06 -2.23 -54.66
N ARG A 39 -78.18 -2.95 -54.84
CA ARG A 39 -78.20 -4.35 -55.32
C ARG A 39 -78.12 -4.50 -56.83
N ASP A 40 -78.56 -3.51 -57.57
CA ASP A 40 -78.66 -3.56 -59.03
C ASP A 40 -77.51 -2.75 -59.74
N GLU A 41 -76.70 -1.95 -59.01
CA GLU A 41 -75.45 -1.38 -59.51
C GLU A 41 -74.32 -2.40 -59.25
N GLU A 42 -74.21 -3.32 -60.12
CA GLU A 42 -73.05 -4.24 -60.22
C GLU A 42 -71.74 -3.51 -60.64
N ASP A 43 -71.46 -2.37 -60.05
CA ASP A 43 -70.10 -1.83 -60.19
C ASP A 43 -69.24 -2.59 -59.15
N GLY A 44 -68.59 -3.68 -59.60
CA GLY A 44 -67.69 -4.54 -58.84
C GLY A 44 -66.50 -3.82 -58.22
N ASN A 45 -66.34 -2.51 -58.41
CA ASN A 45 -65.30 -1.66 -57.89
C ASN A 45 -65.38 -1.52 -56.32
N ALA A 46 -66.60 -1.46 -55.71
CA ALA A 46 -66.71 -1.32 -54.26
C ALA A 46 -66.30 -2.61 -53.51
N ILE A 47 -66.64 -3.79 -54.11
CA ILE A 47 -66.28 -5.09 -53.55
C ILE A 47 -64.75 -5.31 -53.71
N ILE A 48 -64.20 -4.95 -54.84
CA ILE A 48 -62.75 -5.02 -55.09
C ILE A 48 -62.02 -4.07 -54.16
N LEU A 49 -62.49 -2.83 -53.96
CA LEU A 49 -61.91 -1.86 -53.04
C LEU A 49 -61.98 -2.34 -51.58
N THR A 50 -63.13 -2.87 -51.11
CA THR A 50 -63.26 -3.41 -49.75
C THR A 50 -62.42 -4.65 -49.55
N LEU A 51 -62.28 -5.52 -50.54
CA LEU A 51 -61.39 -6.67 -50.50
C LEU A 51 -59.92 -6.23 -50.41
N PHE A 52 -59.54 -5.23 -51.21
CA PHE A 52 -58.21 -4.65 -51.22
C PHE A 52 -57.88 -3.97 -49.87
N MET A 53 -58.82 -3.17 -49.34
CA MET A 53 -58.68 -2.55 -48.00
C MET A 53 -58.60 -3.58 -46.88
N PHE A 54 -59.41 -4.65 -46.96
CA PHE A 54 -59.35 -5.75 -46.00
C PHE A 54 -58.01 -6.50 -46.07
N LEU A 55 -57.54 -6.80 -47.29
CA LEU A 55 -56.23 -7.44 -47.50
C LEU A 55 -55.10 -6.55 -47.01
N PHE A 56 -55.17 -5.24 -47.30
CA PHE A 56 -54.20 -4.25 -46.80
C PHE A 56 -54.21 -4.14 -45.28
N MET A 57 -55.37 -4.12 -44.62
CA MET A 57 -55.47 -4.16 -43.16
C MET A 57 -54.89 -5.46 -42.58
N LEU A 58 -55.09 -6.59 -43.25
CA LEU A 58 -54.53 -7.88 -42.84
C LEU A 58 -53.00 -7.88 -42.93
N VAL A 59 -52.45 -7.32 -44.03
CA VAL A 59 -51.00 -7.17 -44.22
C VAL A 59 -50.43 -6.23 -43.17
N MET A 60 -51.07 -5.07 -42.93
CA MET A 60 -50.57 -4.11 -41.93
C MET A 60 -50.66 -4.65 -40.47
N ALA A 61 -51.77 -5.35 -40.14
CA ALA A 61 -51.88 -6.02 -38.87
C ALA A 61 -50.85 -7.15 -38.70
N GLY A 62 -50.57 -7.87 -39.79
CA GLY A 62 -49.57 -8.92 -39.83
C GLY A 62 -48.15 -8.41 -39.64
N LEU A 63 -47.85 -7.32 -40.29
CA LEU A 63 -46.56 -6.61 -40.11
C LEU A 63 -46.36 -6.20 -38.62
N GLY A 64 -47.44 -5.71 -37.99
CA GLY A 64 -47.37 -5.35 -36.57
C GLY A 64 -47.14 -6.55 -35.65
N ILE A 65 -47.76 -7.71 -35.96
CA ILE A 65 -47.57 -8.94 -35.16
C ILE A 65 -46.14 -9.51 -35.31
N ASP A 66 -45.67 -9.60 -36.57
CA ASP A 66 -44.32 -10.12 -36.83
C ASP A 66 -43.24 -9.21 -36.23
N MET A 67 -43.46 -7.87 -36.33
CA MET A 67 -42.53 -6.90 -35.73
C MET A 67 -42.54 -6.94 -34.21
N MET A 68 -43.72 -7.10 -33.58
CA MET A 68 -43.82 -7.25 -32.13
C MET A 68 -43.13 -8.52 -31.63
N ARG A 69 -43.24 -9.61 -32.37
CA ARG A 69 -42.57 -10.85 -32.09
C ARG A 69 -41.06 -10.71 -32.28
N TYR A 70 -40.63 -10.07 -33.34
CA TYR A 70 -39.23 -9.75 -33.60
C TYR A 70 -38.61 -8.97 -32.42
N GLU A 71 -39.25 -7.89 -31.98
CA GLU A 71 -38.73 -7.10 -30.85
C GLU A 71 -38.74 -7.86 -29.54
N MET A 72 -39.69 -8.76 -29.32
CA MET A 72 -39.72 -9.62 -28.15
C MET A 72 -38.55 -10.61 -28.14
N GLU A 73 -38.34 -11.32 -29.24
CA GLU A 73 -37.22 -12.30 -29.35
C GLU A 73 -35.85 -11.62 -29.34
N ARG A 74 -35.72 -10.45 -30.03
CA ARG A 74 -34.51 -9.64 -29.98
C ARG A 74 -34.21 -9.16 -28.57
N THR A 75 -35.20 -8.69 -27.82
CA THR A 75 -35.02 -8.27 -26.42
C THR A 75 -34.59 -9.43 -25.53
N HIS A 76 -35.18 -10.62 -25.75
CA HIS A 76 -34.83 -11.82 -25.02
C HIS A 76 -33.41 -12.27 -25.33
N LEU A 77 -32.99 -12.24 -26.60
CA LEU A 77 -31.62 -12.53 -27.02
C LEU A 77 -30.60 -11.58 -26.37
N GLN A 78 -30.88 -10.25 -26.45
CA GLN A 78 -30.00 -9.24 -25.85
C GLN A 78 -29.92 -9.39 -24.32
N ALA A 79 -31.04 -9.62 -23.63
CA ALA A 79 -31.03 -9.80 -22.18
C ALA A 79 -30.26 -11.07 -21.75
N THR A 80 -30.37 -12.16 -22.54
CA THR A 80 -29.60 -13.39 -22.30
C THR A 80 -28.12 -13.14 -22.52
N LEU A 81 -27.77 -12.44 -23.59
CA LEU A 81 -26.38 -12.10 -23.94
C LEU A 81 -25.75 -11.19 -22.87
N ASP A 82 -26.41 -10.09 -22.48
CA ASP A 82 -25.94 -9.18 -21.44
C ASP A 82 -25.68 -9.91 -20.11
N SER A 83 -26.62 -10.82 -19.75
CA SER A 83 -26.47 -11.60 -18.51
C SER A 83 -25.36 -12.65 -18.60
N ALA A 84 -25.19 -13.29 -19.75
CA ALA A 84 -24.14 -14.28 -19.98
C ALA A 84 -22.76 -13.65 -19.94
N VAL A 85 -22.57 -12.53 -20.62
CA VAL A 85 -21.29 -11.79 -20.66
C VAL A 85 -20.95 -11.22 -19.27
N LEU A 86 -21.94 -10.69 -18.55
CA LEU A 86 -21.74 -10.23 -17.18
C LEU A 86 -21.36 -11.39 -16.24
N ALA A 87 -21.98 -12.56 -16.41
CA ALA A 87 -21.63 -13.75 -15.63
C ALA A 87 -20.20 -14.24 -15.96
N GLY A 88 -19.82 -14.21 -17.24
CA GLY A 88 -18.46 -14.54 -17.70
C GLY A 88 -17.42 -13.58 -17.16
N ALA A 89 -17.66 -12.27 -17.25
CA ALA A 89 -16.77 -11.26 -16.66
C ALA A 89 -16.67 -11.39 -15.13
N GLY A 90 -17.72 -11.87 -14.45
CA GLY A 90 -17.73 -12.16 -13.02
C GLY A 90 -17.07 -13.49 -12.62
N ALA A 91 -16.42 -14.20 -13.54
CA ALA A 91 -15.61 -15.38 -13.21
C ALA A 91 -14.52 -15.02 -12.19
N PRO A 92 -14.05 -15.98 -11.36
CA PRO A 92 -12.92 -15.75 -10.47
C PRO A 92 -11.74 -15.16 -11.24
N ILE A 93 -11.11 -14.10 -10.71
CA ILE A 93 -9.97 -13.46 -11.34
C ILE A 93 -8.81 -14.47 -11.43
N GLY A 94 -8.12 -14.48 -12.58
CA GLY A 94 -7.11 -15.50 -12.88
C GLY A 94 -7.67 -16.79 -13.49
N SER A 95 -9.00 -16.86 -13.76
CA SER A 95 -9.57 -17.91 -14.58
C SER A 95 -8.97 -17.91 -15.98
N GLU A 96 -8.79 -19.07 -16.56
CA GLU A 96 -8.36 -19.19 -17.96
C GLU A 96 -9.49 -18.69 -18.90
N VAL A 97 -9.13 -18.23 -20.10
CA VAL A 97 -10.09 -17.78 -21.12
C VAL A 97 -11.16 -18.83 -21.39
N ASP A 98 -10.75 -20.12 -21.43
CA ASP A 98 -11.66 -21.26 -21.63
C ASP A 98 -12.71 -21.40 -20.52
N ASP A 99 -12.39 -21.05 -19.28
CA ASP A 99 -13.35 -21.10 -18.14
C ASP A 99 -14.41 -20.01 -18.29
N VAL A 100 -14.00 -18.78 -18.66
CA VAL A 100 -14.91 -17.65 -18.92
C VAL A 100 -15.84 -17.98 -20.08
N LYS A 101 -15.30 -18.55 -21.17
CA LYS A 101 -16.05 -19.02 -22.34
C LYS A 101 -17.09 -20.06 -21.94
N ALA A 102 -16.69 -21.04 -21.15
CA ALA A 102 -17.61 -22.09 -20.66
C ALA A 102 -18.78 -21.53 -19.84
N ILE A 103 -18.55 -20.47 -19.04
CA ILE A 103 -19.62 -19.81 -18.27
C ILE A 103 -20.63 -19.15 -19.22
N ILE A 104 -20.18 -18.43 -20.26
CA ILE A 104 -21.03 -17.78 -21.26
C ILE A 104 -21.86 -18.84 -22.02
N GLU A 105 -21.22 -19.91 -22.48
CA GLU A 105 -21.86 -21.02 -23.18
C GLU A 105 -22.90 -21.73 -22.31
N ASP A 106 -22.60 -22.00 -21.03
CA ASP A 106 -23.53 -22.62 -20.08
C ASP A 106 -24.75 -21.75 -19.81
N TYR A 107 -24.57 -20.41 -19.79
CA TYR A 107 -25.67 -19.48 -19.62
C TYR A 107 -26.64 -19.50 -20.82
N PHE A 108 -26.11 -19.54 -22.05
CA PHE A 108 -26.91 -19.71 -23.26
C PHE A 108 -27.60 -21.08 -23.32
N ALA A 109 -26.90 -22.14 -22.88
CA ALA A 109 -27.46 -23.48 -22.83
C ALA A 109 -28.64 -23.60 -21.85
N LYS A 110 -28.54 -22.97 -20.69
CA LYS A 110 -29.63 -22.93 -19.69
C LYS A 110 -30.86 -22.14 -20.14
N ASN A 111 -30.73 -21.27 -21.13
CA ASN A 111 -31.82 -20.53 -21.73
C ASN A 111 -32.30 -21.12 -23.08
N ASP A 112 -31.85 -22.33 -23.43
CA ASP A 112 -32.16 -23.01 -24.70
C ASP A 112 -31.75 -22.19 -25.95
N MET A 113 -30.69 -21.38 -25.83
CA MET A 113 -30.23 -20.43 -26.87
C MET A 113 -28.83 -20.75 -27.43
N SER A 114 -28.23 -21.91 -27.11
CA SER A 114 -26.86 -22.26 -27.53
C SER A 114 -26.60 -22.15 -29.03
N SER A 115 -27.64 -22.35 -29.88
CA SER A 115 -27.51 -22.28 -31.34
C SER A 115 -27.41 -20.85 -31.91
N TYR A 116 -27.64 -19.84 -31.07
CA TYR A 116 -27.66 -18.42 -31.47
C TYR A 116 -26.37 -17.68 -31.06
N LEU A 117 -25.59 -18.25 -30.15
CA LEU A 117 -24.30 -17.74 -29.76
C LEU A 117 -23.29 -17.95 -30.91
N HIS A 118 -22.65 -16.88 -31.36
CA HIS A 118 -21.52 -17.00 -32.25
C HIS A 118 -20.27 -17.49 -31.50
N ASP A 119 -19.33 -18.04 -32.25
CA ASP A 119 -18.05 -18.41 -31.66
C ASP A 119 -17.40 -17.12 -31.09
N ILE A 120 -16.99 -17.18 -29.84
CA ILE A 120 -16.46 -16.03 -29.09
C ILE A 120 -15.05 -15.62 -29.60
N ASP A 121 -14.63 -16.13 -30.76
CA ASP A 121 -13.32 -15.89 -31.39
C ASP A 121 -13.48 -15.62 -32.90
N THR A 122 -14.46 -14.82 -33.31
CA THR A 122 -14.88 -14.81 -34.73
C THR A 122 -14.58 -13.57 -35.55
N ASP A 123 -13.87 -12.57 -35.05
CA ASP A 123 -13.56 -11.41 -35.89
C ASP A 123 -12.36 -11.64 -36.84
N GLY A 124 -11.67 -12.78 -36.74
CA GLY A 124 -10.52 -13.13 -37.57
C GLY A 124 -9.29 -12.24 -37.35
N THR A 125 -9.30 -11.38 -36.32
CA THR A 125 -8.19 -10.48 -35.98
C THR A 125 -7.16 -11.14 -35.07
N GLY A 126 -7.50 -12.29 -34.49
CA GLY A 126 -6.63 -13.00 -33.53
C GLY A 126 -6.47 -12.29 -32.20
N THR A 127 -7.38 -11.37 -31.89
CA THR A 127 -7.54 -10.81 -30.57
C THR A 127 -8.68 -11.55 -29.90
N ASP A 128 -8.38 -12.22 -28.78
CA ASP A 128 -9.39 -12.93 -28.00
C ASP A 128 -10.45 -11.92 -27.50
N ASP A 129 -11.73 -12.21 -27.74
CA ASP A 129 -12.87 -11.40 -27.24
C ASP A 129 -13.02 -11.53 -25.71
N ILE A 130 -12.19 -12.34 -25.10
CA ILE A 130 -12.04 -12.49 -23.66
C ILE A 130 -10.61 -12.15 -23.27
N GLU A 131 -10.47 -11.10 -22.48
CA GLU A 131 -9.19 -10.71 -21.90
C GLU A 131 -9.22 -11.00 -20.40
N THR A 132 -8.29 -11.84 -19.93
CA THR A 132 -8.09 -12.10 -18.52
C THR A 132 -6.73 -11.56 -18.07
N SER A 133 -6.72 -10.81 -16.98
CA SER A 133 -5.50 -10.30 -16.36
C SER A 133 -5.55 -10.55 -14.85
N LEU A 134 -4.44 -10.26 -14.15
CA LEU A 134 -4.37 -10.44 -12.69
C LEU A 134 -5.39 -9.59 -11.90
N ASN A 135 -6.01 -8.60 -12.52
CA ASN A 135 -6.92 -7.66 -11.85
C ASN A 135 -8.18 -7.32 -12.65
N ALA A 136 -8.36 -7.89 -13.82
CA ALA A 136 -9.53 -7.63 -14.64
C ALA A 136 -9.89 -8.85 -15.49
N THR A 137 -11.18 -9.08 -15.65
CA THR A 137 -11.72 -10.01 -16.65
C THR A 137 -12.68 -9.22 -17.53
N ARG A 138 -12.37 -9.13 -18.82
CA ARG A 138 -13.20 -8.53 -19.84
C ARG A 138 -13.76 -9.64 -20.70
N ALA A 139 -15.06 -9.63 -20.94
CA ALA A 139 -15.73 -10.59 -21.78
C ALA A 139 -16.58 -9.85 -22.82
N TYR A 140 -16.49 -10.26 -24.06
CA TYR A 140 -17.30 -9.81 -25.17
C TYR A 140 -17.93 -11.02 -25.85
N ALA A 141 -19.16 -10.92 -26.30
CA ALA A 141 -19.80 -11.96 -27.08
C ALA A 141 -20.84 -11.37 -28.03
N GLU A 142 -21.08 -12.08 -29.13
CA GLU A 142 -22.09 -11.80 -30.13
C GLU A 142 -23.06 -12.96 -30.27
N ALA A 143 -24.32 -12.62 -30.54
CA ALA A 143 -25.33 -13.62 -30.83
C ALA A 143 -26.26 -13.16 -31.95
N SER A 144 -26.72 -14.07 -32.81
CA SER A 144 -27.72 -13.77 -33.81
C SER A 144 -28.79 -14.87 -33.89
N MET A 145 -30.01 -14.47 -34.23
CA MET A 145 -31.15 -15.34 -34.32
C MET A 145 -31.94 -14.99 -35.56
N ASN A 146 -32.29 -16.00 -36.39
CA ASN A 146 -33.21 -15.86 -37.50
C ASN A 146 -34.64 -16.18 -37.03
N ILE A 147 -35.53 -15.20 -37.07
CA ILE A 147 -36.93 -15.27 -36.62
C ILE A 147 -37.82 -15.41 -37.84
N ASP A 148 -38.52 -16.58 -37.95
CA ASP A 148 -39.46 -16.81 -39.02
C ASP A 148 -40.64 -15.85 -38.93
N THR A 149 -41.01 -15.24 -40.03
CA THR A 149 -42.19 -14.37 -40.16
C THR A 149 -43.44 -15.19 -40.49
N TYR A 150 -44.57 -14.80 -39.94
CA TYR A 150 -45.85 -15.46 -40.27
C TYR A 150 -46.61 -14.76 -41.36
N LEU A 151 -46.73 -13.47 -41.32
CA LEU A 151 -47.56 -12.68 -42.20
C LEU A 151 -46.72 -11.82 -43.15
N MET A 152 -45.52 -11.40 -42.75
CA MET A 152 -44.55 -10.74 -43.66
C MET A 152 -44.06 -11.67 -44.78
N LYS A 153 -44.15 -12.97 -44.60
CA LYS A 153 -43.89 -14.01 -45.60
C LYS A 153 -44.77 -13.81 -46.86
N LEU A 154 -46.00 -13.31 -46.69
CA LEU A 154 -46.90 -12.96 -47.80
C LEU A 154 -46.34 -11.79 -48.66
N SER A 155 -45.49 -10.98 -48.12
CA SER A 155 -44.78 -9.88 -48.79
C SER A 155 -43.38 -10.26 -49.28
N GLY A 156 -42.97 -11.52 -49.13
CA GLY A 156 -41.69 -12.04 -49.60
C GLY A 156 -40.53 -11.89 -48.56
N VAL A 157 -40.87 -11.60 -47.30
CA VAL A 157 -39.88 -11.58 -46.20
C VAL A 157 -40.09 -12.84 -45.37
N ASP A 158 -39.25 -13.85 -45.55
CA ASP A 158 -39.40 -15.14 -44.87
C ASP A 158 -38.87 -15.12 -43.45
N THR A 159 -37.76 -14.40 -43.17
CA THR A 159 -37.08 -14.30 -41.87
C THR A 159 -36.64 -12.88 -41.55
N LEU A 160 -36.57 -12.54 -40.30
CA LEU A 160 -35.94 -11.32 -39.75
C LEU A 160 -34.76 -11.76 -38.89
N GLU A 161 -33.58 -11.21 -39.17
CA GLU A 161 -32.39 -11.47 -38.37
C GLU A 161 -32.31 -10.47 -37.20
N ALA A 162 -32.23 -11.01 -35.99
CA ALA A 162 -31.94 -10.25 -34.77
C ALA A 162 -30.47 -10.48 -34.39
N PHE A 163 -29.71 -9.40 -34.28
CA PHE A 163 -28.31 -9.39 -33.88
C PHE A 163 -28.20 -8.67 -32.52
N GLY A 164 -27.32 -9.18 -31.66
CA GLY A 164 -26.94 -8.55 -30.39
C GLY A 164 -25.43 -8.70 -30.16
N ALA A 165 -24.86 -7.70 -29.52
CA ALA A 165 -23.50 -7.74 -28.98
C ALA A 165 -23.51 -7.18 -27.56
N ALA A 166 -22.67 -7.75 -26.68
CA ALA A 166 -22.51 -7.29 -25.31
C ALA A 166 -21.06 -7.39 -24.86
N GLU A 167 -20.66 -6.43 -24.04
CA GLU A 167 -19.35 -6.37 -23.40
C GLU A 167 -19.53 -6.11 -21.92
N ALA A 168 -18.78 -6.81 -21.08
CA ALA A 168 -18.68 -6.54 -19.66
C ALA A 168 -17.24 -6.68 -19.19
N GLU A 169 -16.85 -5.82 -18.26
CA GLU A 169 -15.55 -5.87 -17.61
C GLU A 169 -15.74 -5.81 -16.09
N VAL A 170 -15.13 -6.77 -15.40
CA VAL A 170 -15.06 -6.77 -13.93
C VAL A 170 -13.62 -6.57 -13.53
N ARG A 171 -13.34 -5.52 -12.77
CA ARG A 171 -12.01 -5.19 -12.24
C ARG A 171 -12.00 -5.33 -10.73
N THR A 172 -10.93 -5.91 -10.20
CA THR A 172 -10.65 -5.88 -8.76
C THR A 172 -9.52 -4.89 -8.53
N PRO A 173 -9.76 -3.81 -7.79
CA PRO A 173 -8.73 -2.80 -7.53
C PRO A 173 -7.50 -3.42 -6.87
N LYS A 174 -6.32 -3.01 -7.30
CA LYS A 174 -5.08 -3.25 -6.58
C LYS A 174 -5.13 -2.57 -5.23
N LEU A 175 -4.44 -3.12 -4.25
CA LEU A 175 -4.41 -2.59 -2.90
C LEU A 175 -2.96 -2.32 -2.47
N GLU A 176 -2.64 -1.07 -2.23
CA GLU A 176 -1.38 -0.62 -1.66
C GLU A 176 -1.62 -0.15 -0.22
N VAL A 177 -1.02 -0.83 0.74
CA VAL A 177 -1.22 -0.57 2.18
C VAL A 177 0.09 -0.16 2.83
N SER A 178 0.09 0.95 3.56
CA SER A 178 1.12 1.28 4.54
C SER A 178 0.59 1.03 5.95
N LEU A 179 1.16 0.04 6.62
CA LEU A 179 0.85 -0.31 8.00
C LEU A 179 1.85 0.38 8.93
N VAL A 180 1.46 1.49 9.54
CA VAL A 180 2.30 2.38 10.35
C VAL A 180 2.03 2.10 11.82
N LEU A 181 3.00 1.49 12.51
CA LEU A 181 2.82 0.94 13.84
C LEU A 181 3.75 1.60 14.86
N ASP A 182 3.16 2.06 15.96
CA ASP A 182 3.88 2.57 17.12
C ASP A 182 4.62 1.42 17.82
N VAL A 183 5.93 1.58 17.94
CA VAL A 183 6.81 0.69 18.71
C VAL A 183 7.59 1.48 19.76
N SER A 184 7.06 2.60 20.23
CA SER A 184 7.65 3.37 21.31
C SER A 184 7.58 2.63 22.65
N GLY A 185 8.39 3.06 23.63
CA GLY A 185 8.49 2.41 24.94
C GLY A 185 7.17 2.26 25.69
N SER A 186 6.18 3.15 25.45
CA SER A 186 4.83 3.05 26.01
C SER A 186 4.04 1.82 25.53
N MET A 187 4.48 1.19 24.46
CA MET A 187 3.92 -0.05 23.91
C MET A 187 4.42 -1.32 24.59
N GLU A 188 5.35 -1.24 25.54
CA GLU A 188 5.95 -2.40 26.18
C GLU A 188 4.92 -3.35 26.82
N GLY A 189 5.26 -4.64 26.85
CA GLY A 189 4.50 -5.70 27.52
C GLY A 189 3.24 -6.14 26.77
N THR A 190 2.10 -6.07 27.44
CA THR A 190 0.82 -6.57 26.91
C THR A 190 0.34 -5.81 25.68
N LYS A 191 0.62 -4.51 25.58
CA LYS A 191 0.23 -3.71 24.43
C LYS A 191 0.93 -4.23 23.17
N MET A 192 2.24 -4.44 23.21
CA MET A 192 3.02 -4.98 22.08
C MET A 192 2.54 -6.38 21.70
N THR A 193 2.26 -7.25 22.68
CA THR A 193 1.74 -8.60 22.41
C THR A 193 0.39 -8.57 21.68
N ASN A 194 -0.52 -7.71 22.12
CA ASN A 194 -1.83 -7.53 21.47
C ASN A 194 -1.70 -6.93 20.08
N LEU A 195 -0.84 -5.92 19.91
CA LEU A 195 -0.55 -5.32 18.61
C LEU A 195 -0.06 -6.37 17.61
N LYS A 196 0.97 -7.15 17.97
CA LYS A 196 1.51 -8.22 17.10
C LYS A 196 0.43 -9.19 16.65
N SER A 197 -0.44 -9.61 17.57
CA SER A 197 -1.55 -10.51 17.24
C SER A 197 -2.56 -9.85 16.28
N ALA A 198 -2.96 -8.62 16.56
CA ALA A 198 -3.94 -7.88 15.76
C ALA A 198 -3.41 -7.56 14.35
N ALA A 199 -2.16 -7.09 14.25
CA ALA A 199 -1.51 -6.77 12.98
C ALA A 199 -1.34 -8.01 12.09
N ARG A 200 -0.95 -9.17 12.66
CA ARG A 200 -0.88 -10.43 11.89
C ARG A 200 -2.25 -10.87 11.37
N ASN A 201 -3.29 -10.76 12.19
CA ASN A 201 -4.65 -11.08 11.76
C ASN A 201 -5.12 -10.15 10.64
N PHE A 202 -4.81 -8.85 10.72
CA PHE A 202 -5.07 -7.88 9.66
C PHE A 202 -4.38 -8.28 8.37
N VAL A 203 -3.06 -8.52 8.40
CA VAL A 203 -2.28 -8.98 7.24
C VAL A 203 -2.87 -10.25 6.63
N THR A 204 -3.22 -11.24 7.47
CA THR A 204 -3.84 -12.48 7.02
C THR A 204 -5.16 -12.20 6.30
N THR A 205 -6.04 -11.39 6.90
CA THR A 205 -7.35 -11.08 6.32
C THR A 205 -7.23 -10.34 4.99
N ILE A 206 -6.31 -9.37 4.90
CA ILE A 206 -6.12 -8.57 3.69
C ILE A 206 -5.51 -9.39 2.56
N ILE A 207 -4.46 -10.18 2.84
CA ILE A 207 -3.79 -10.98 1.80
C ILE A 207 -4.67 -12.15 1.37
N ASP A 208 -5.26 -12.91 2.31
CA ASP A 208 -6.10 -14.08 1.97
C ASP A 208 -7.43 -13.66 1.30
N GLY A 209 -7.88 -12.43 1.50
CA GLY A 209 -9.04 -11.85 0.81
C GLY A 209 -8.71 -11.16 -0.51
N SER A 210 -7.48 -11.29 -1.00
CA SER A 210 -6.99 -10.67 -2.22
C SER A 210 -6.49 -11.70 -3.20
N GLU A 211 -6.63 -11.43 -4.48
CA GLU A 211 -5.98 -12.24 -5.52
C GLU A 211 -4.46 -12.10 -5.44
N PRO A 212 -3.70 -13.17 -5.73
CA PRO A 212 -2.25 -13.13 -5.72
C PRO A 212 -1.70 -12.01 -6.61
N GLY A 213 -0.80 -11.21 -6.06
CA GLY A 213 -0.18 -10.09 -6.78
C GLY A 213 -0.95 -8.77 -6.75
N ASN A 214 -2.20 -8.75 -6.27
CA ASN A 214 -3.04 -7.55 -6.24
C ASN A 214 -2.95 -6.74 -4.94
N THR A 215 -2.18 -7.20 -3.96
CA THR A 215 -2.05 -6.51 -2.68
C THR A 215 -0.60 -6.48 -2.23
N VAL A 216 -0.13 -5.29 -1.94
CA VAL A 216 1.18 -5.06 -1.31
C VAL A 216 1.00 -4.33 0.02
N ILE A 217 1.76 -4.77 1.02
CA ILE A 217 1.77 -4.16 2.34
C ILE A 217 3.19 -3.73 2.67
N SER A 218 3.35 -2.44 2.98
CA SER A 218 4.58 -1.92 3.58
C SER A 218 4.38 -1.77 5.08
N LEU A 219 5.29 -2.30 5.88
CA LEU A 219 5.27 -2.16 7.34
C LEU A 219 6.26 -1.07 7.76
N VAL A 220 5.76 -0.09 8.50
CA VAL A 220 6.52 1.08 8.97
C VAL A 220 6.46 1.14 10.50
N PRO A 221 7.39 0.49 11.21
CA PRO A 221 7.53 0.70 12.65
C PRO A 221 8.07 2.11 12.91
N PHE A 222 7.53 2.79 13.91
CA PHE A 222 8.06 4.08 14.32
C PHE A 222 8.17 4.18 15.84
N SER A 223 9.21 4.87 16.29
CA SER A 223 9.37 5.31 17.67
C SER A 223 9.85 6.76 17.68
N TRP A 224 11.06 7.05 18.09
CA TRP A 224 11.62 8.40 18.00
C TRP A 224 11.82 8.87 16.57
N ASN A 225 12.25 7.96 15.71
CA ASN A 225 12.39 8.12 14.28
C ASN A 225 11.89 6.85 13.57
N VAL A 226 12.02 6.81 12.25
CA VAL A 226 11.82 5.63 11.41
C VAL A 226 13.13 5.32 10.72
N ALA A 227 13.61 4.09 10.87
CA ALA A 227 14.76 3.60 10.13
C ALA A 227 14.28 2.98 8.81
N PRO A 228 14.59 3.58 7.64
CA PRO A 228 14.19 2.99 6.36
C PRO A 228 14.92 1.69 6.03
N GLY A 229 16.06 1.42 6.64
CA GLY A 229 16.97 0.34 6.29
C GLY A 229 17.94 0.74 5.18
N ALA A 230 19.05 0.01 5.08
CA ALA A 230 20.15 0.35 4.16
C ALA A 230 19.68 0.41 2.69
N ASP A 231 18.81 -0.50 2.27
CA ASP A 231 18.39 -0.60 0.87
C ASP A 231 17.59 0.63 0.42
N ILE A 232 16.63 1.10 1.24
CA ILE A 232 15.89 2.34 0.97
C ILE A 232 16.80 3.55 1.10
N TYR A 233 17.65 3.58 2.12
CA TYR A 233 18.58 4.68 2.37
C TYR A 233 19.51 4.91 1.18
N ASN A 234 20.12 3.84 0.66
CA ASN A 234 21.02 3.88 -0.49
C ASN A 234 20.32 4.23 -1.81
N ALA A 235 18.99 4.06 -1.88
CA ALA A 235 18.19 4.45 -3.04
C ALA A 235 17.75 5.93 -3.02
N LEU A 236 18.03 6.64 -1.93
CA LEU A 236 17.76 8.08 -1.75
C LEU A 236 19.04 8.90 -1.93
N THR A 237 18.87 10.21 -2.13
CA THR A 237 19.99 11.14 -2.05
C THR A 237 20.10 11.63 -0.60
N VAL A 238 21.20 11.28 0.07
CA VAL A 238 21.38 11.62 1.49
C VAL A 238 22.75 12.31 1.70
N ASN A 239 22.76 13.32 2.54
CA ASN A 239 23.99 13.89 3.10
C ASN A 239 24.46 12.96 4.22
N ASP A 240 25.23 11.96 3.84
CA ASP A 240 25.71 10.87 4.69
C ASP A 240 26.84 11.37 5.59
N THR A 241 26.77 11.09 6.88
CA THR A 241 27.71 11.61 7.89
C THR A 241 28.23 10.55 8.86
N HIS A 242 27.63 9.35 8.91
CA HIS A 242 28.07 8.24 9.75
C HIS A 242 27.42 6.90 9.31
N ASP A 243 28.01 5.78 9.72
CA ASP A 243 27.58 4.42 9.36
C ASP A 243 26.64 3.75 10.38
N TYR A 244 26.22 4.44 11.44
CA TYR A 244 25.47 3.82 12.55
C TYR A 244 24.00 3.60 12.27
N SER A 245 23.37 4.43 11.44
CA SER A 245 21.93 4.35 11.21
C SER A 245 21.50 4.93 9.87
N SER A 246 20.32 4.50 9.41
CA SER A 246 19.70 4.99 8.18
C SER A 246 18.60 6.04 8.41
N CYS A 247 18.41 6.54 9.63
CA CYS A 247 17.36 7.51 9.91
C CYS A 247 17.64 8.86 9.21
N LEU A 248 16.57 9.46 8.66
CA LEU A 248 16.62 10.78 8.03
C LEU A 248 16.06 11.84 8.97
N ARG A 249 16.53 13.07 8.78
CA ARG A 249 15.97 14.27 9.38
C ARG A 249 15.14 15.02 8.34
N PHE A 250 13.90 15.34 8.68
CA PHE A 250 13.00 16.12 7.84
C PHE A 250 12.77 17.51 8.44
N SER A 251 12.74 18.53 7.59
CA SER A 251 12.32 19.87 7.96
C SER A 251 10.79 19.95 8.07
N SER A 252 10.28 20.98 8.75
CA SER A 252 8.82 21.21 8.84
C SER A 252 8.14 21.34 7.47
N SER A 253 8.86 21.81 6.45
CA SER A 253 8.35 21.95 5.07
C SER A 253 8.12 20.59 4.40
N ASP A 254 8.90 19.56 4.73
CA ASP A 254 8.78 18.23 4.12
C ASP A 254 7.44 17.56 4.46
N TYR A 255 6.80 17.96 5.56
CA TYR A 255 5.50 17.45 5.96
C TYR A 255 4.32 18.07 5.22
N THR A 256 4.56 19.05 4.35
CA THR A 256 3.50 19.68 3.52
C THR A 256 3.19 18.89 2.26
N THR A 257 3.98 17.86 1.93
CA THR A 257 3.80 16.96 0.78
C THR A 257 3.75 15.51 1.24
N ALA A 258 2.98 14.67 0.55
CA ALA A 258 2.85 13.25 0.89
C ALA A 258 4.18 12.49 0.66
N GLY A 259 4.82 12.71 -0.48
CA GLY A 259 6.01 11.97 -0.90
C GLY A 259 7.32 12.43 -0.25
N ILE A 260 8.30 11.55 -0.33
CA ILE A 260 9.73 11.84 -0.22
C ILE A 260 10.26 11.83 -1.65
N ASP A 261 10.94 12.90 -2.07
CA ASP A 261 11.48 13.01 -3.43
C ASP A 261 12.92 12.46 -3.44
N PRO A 262 13.18 11.31 -4.10
CA PRO A 262 14.50 10.70 -4.08
C PRO A 262 15.62 11.54 -4.72
N SER A 263 15.26 12.56 -5.49
CA SER A 263 16.21 13.47 -6.14
C SER A 263 16.65 14.64 -5.25
N VAL A 264 15.97 14.84 -4.12
CA VAL A 264 16.29 15.87 -3.13
C VAL A 264 17.23 15.28 -2.09
N ALA A 265 18.28 16.02 -1.75
CA ALA A 265 19.17 15.62 -0.68
C ALA A 265 18.51 15.83 0.69
N TYR A 266 18.47 14.77 1.49
CA TYR A 266 18.02 14.82 2.88
C TYR A 266 19.21 14.66 3.81
N ASP A 267 19.12 15.25 4.98
CA ASP A 267 20.16 15.09 5.99
C ASP A 267 19.96 13.77 6.75
N GLN A 268 21.07 13.10 7.02
CA GLN A 268 21.09 11.98 7.92
C GLN A 268 20.85 12.45 9.36
N GLN A 269 20.02 11.74 10.11
CA GLN A 269 19.82 12.00 11.53
C GLN A 269 21.05 11.56 12.31
N ILE A 270 21.67 12.48 13.07
CA ILE A 270 22.79 12.14 13.95
C ILE A 270 22.38 11.03 14.92
N TYR A 271 23.14 9.95 14.90
CA TYR A 271 22.91 8.80 15.77
C TYR A 271 23.55 9.05 17.13
N THR A 272 22.74 9.19 18.14
CA THR A 272 23.18 9.38 19.54
C THR A 272 22.03 9.09 20.50
N SER A 273 22.31 9.22 21.78
CA SER A 273 21.30 9.22 22.85
C SER A 273 21.58 10.37 23.81
N LEU A 274 20.55 10.97 24.40
CA LEU A 274 20.72 12.04 25.38
C LEU A 274 21.56 11.57 26.59
N TYR A 275 21.33 10.34 27.02
CA TYR A 275 22.02 9.68 28.15
C TYR A 275 22.70 8.39 27.68
N GLY A 276 23.62 7.89 28.50
CA GLY A 276 24.33 6.64 28.24
C GLY A 276 25.82 6.75 28.51
N GLY A 277 26.56 5.72 28.15
CA GLY A 277 28.01 5.62 28.29
C GLY A 277 28.75 5.82 26.97
N PHE A 278 29.99 5.33 26.95
CA PHE A 278 30.72 5.07 25.73
C PHE A 278 30.34 3.67 25.24
N ASP A 279 30.02 3.54 23.95
CA ASP A 279 29.51 2.33 23.32
C ASP A 279 28.27 1.70 24.00
N ASP A 280 27.59 2.49 24.84
CA ASP A 280 26.39 2.11 25.61
C ASP A 280 25.38 3.26 25.62
N LEU A 281 24.77 3.53 24.45
CA LEU A 281 23.74 4.54 24.28
C LEU A 281 22.42 4.07 24.87
N ASN A 282 21.80 4.89 25.73
CA ASN A 282 20.54 4.55 26.39
C ASN A 282 19.38 4.38 25.38
N ALA A 283 18.75 3.22 25.33
CA ALA A 283 17.73 2.87 24.35
C ALA A 283 16.50 3.80 24.40
N GLU A 284 16.03 4.21 25.60
CA GLU A 284 14.87 5.10 25.76
C GLU A 284 15.04 6.45 25.08
N TRP A 285 16.30 6.95 25.00
CA TRP A 285 16.64 8.29 24.51
C TRP A 285 17.41 8.28 23.19
N ARG A 286 17.52 7.12 22.56
CA ARG A 286 18.26 6.93 21.31
C ARG A 286 17.52 7.55 20.12
N SER A 287 18.21 8.31 19.31
CA SER A 287 17.65 9.08 18.20
C SER A 287 17.18 8.23 17.02
N CYS A 288 17.67 7.00 16.88
CA CYS A 288 17.33 6.05 15.82
C CYS A 288 17.53 4.61 16.29
N PHE A 289 16.75 3.68 15.74
CA PHE A 289 16.85 2.24 16.00
C PHE A 289 17.26 1.52 14.71
N PRO A 290 18.56 1.22 14.52
CA PRO A 290 19.07 0.65 13.26
C PRO A 290 18.77 -0.85 13.13
N GLU A 291 18.29 -1.51 14.17
CA GLU A 291 18.03 -2.93 14.18
C GLU A 291 16.95 -3.32 13.16
N VAL A 292 17.13 -4.44 12.45
CA VAL A 292 16.21 -4.93 11.40
C VAL A 292 14.75 -4.97 11.87
N ARG A 293 14.50 -5.27 13.16
CA ARG A 293 13.16 -5.28 13.76
C ARG A 293 12.43 -3.92 13.69
N ALA A 294 13.18 -2.82 13.68
CA ALA A 294 12.67 -1.45 13.65
C ALA A 294 12.72 -0.81 12.25
N GLN A 295 13.27 -1.51 11.25
CA GLN A 295 13.36 -1.01 9.88
C GLN A 295 12.04 -1.23 9.12
N ILE A 296 11.82 -0.39 8.13
CA ILE A 296 10.73 -0.55 7.15
C ILE A 296 10.87 -1.90 6.44
N LEU A 297 9.74 -2.61 6.28
CA LEU A 297 9.61 -3.69 5.32
C LEU A 297 8.76 -3.18 4.15
N PRO A 298 9.39 -2.84 2.99
CA PRO A 298 8.67 -2.24 1.89
C PRO A 298 7.97 -3.28 1.01
N TYR A 299 6.82 -2.95 0.48
CA TYR A 299 6.14 -3.59 -0.65
C TYR A 299 6.06 -5.13 -0.61
N SER A 300 5.76 -5.70 0.54
CA SER A 300 5.70 -7.16 0.69
C SER A 300 4.33 -7.72 0.31
N MET A 301 4.32 -8.79 -0.51
CA MET A 301 3.16 -9.67 -0.75
C MET A 301 3.21 -10.91 0.14
N SER A 302 4.35 -11.15 0.78
CA SER A 302 4.59 -12.35 1.57
C SER A 302 3.98 -12.24 2.97
N LYS A 303 2.91 -12.99 3.21
CA LYS A 303 2.31 -13.13 4.54
C LYS A 303 3.33 -13.63 5.57
N SER A 304 4.22 -14.52 5.17
CA SER A 304 5.28 -15.08 6.03
C SER A 304 6.25 -14.00 6.51
N ASP A 305 6.74 -13.16 5.60
CA ASP A 305 7.74 -12.13 5.90
C ASP A 305 7.13 -11.01 6.75
N LEU A 306 5.90 -10.59 6.42
CA LEU A 306 5.14 -9.64 7.22
C LEU A 306 4.91 -10.17 8.64
N HIS A 307 4.49 -11.44 8.80
CA HIS A 307 4.32 -12.07 10.11
C HIS A 307 5.64 -12.18 10.87
N SER A 308 6.72 -12.53 10.21
CA SER A 308 8.06 -12.61 10.81
C SER A 308 8.51 -11.24 11.32
N ARG A 309 8.38 -10.20 10.50
CA ARG A 309 8.72 -8.83 10.89
C ARG A 309 7.82 -8.32 12.03
N ILE A 310 6.50 -8.53 11.97
CA ILE A 310 5.58 -8.16 13.06
C ILE A 310 5.94 -8.88 14.37
N ASN A 311 6.33 -10.15 14.30
CA ASN A 311 6.75 -10.91 15.49
C ASN A 311 8.04 -10.38 16.10
N SER A 312 8.95 -9.84 15.29
CA SER A 312 10.23 -9.30 15.76
C SER A 312 10.15 -7.88 16.34
N LEU A 313 9.03 -7.14 16.12
CA LEU A 313 8.85 -5.80 16.67
C LEU A 313 9.12 -5.79 18.18
N ASP A 314 9.69 -4.72 18.68
CA ASP A 314 9.94 -4.52 20.10
C ASP A 314 9.74 -3.06 20.48
N ALA A 315 9.41 -2.81 21.73
CA ALA A 315 9.05 -1.48 22.20
C ALA A 315 10.26 -0.78 22.79
N ASP A 316 10.66 0.35 22.18
CA ASP A 316 11.76 1.17 22.64
C ASP A 316 11.57 2.64 22.24
N GLY A 317 12.16 3.55 23.00
CA GLY A 317 12.27 4.97 22.67
C GLY A 317 10.99 5.77 22.83
N ASN A 318 11.02 6.98 22.35
CA ASN A 318 9.96 7.98 22.41
C ASN A 318 9.03 7.91 21.19
N THR A 319 7.96 8.74 21.15
CA THR A 319 6.90 8.66 20.16
C THR A 319 6.97 9.82 19.16
N SER A 320 6.99 9.52 17.86
CA SER A 320 6.99 10.47 16.74
C SER A 320 6.06 10.01 15.60
N ALA A 321 4.75 10.07 15.83
CA ALA A 321 3.76 9.59 14.85
C ALA A 321 3.80 10.36 13.51
N HIS A 322 4.24 11.63 13.52
CA HIS A 322 4.38 12.47 12.32
C HIS A 322 5.37 11.87 11.32
N ILE A 323 6.52 11.34 11.78
CA ILE A 323 7.51 10.74 10.90
C ILE A 323 7.06 9.35 10.42
N GLY A 324 6.39 8.58 11.28
CA GLY A 324 5.73 7.34 10.86
C GLY A 324 4.73 7.58 9.74
N MET A 325 3.90 8.62 9.86
CA MET A 325 2.94 9.00 8.82
C MET A 325 3.64 9.51 7.55
N LYS A 326 4.77 10.23 7.67
CA LYS A 326 5.58 10.70 6.51
C LYS A 326 6.09 9.53 5.68
N TRP A 327 6.70 8.54 6.32
CA TRP A 327 7.18 7.34 5.64
C TRP A 327 6.05 6.48 5.09
N GLY A 328 4.96 6.33 5.86
CA GLY A 328 3.77 5.62 5.39
C GLY A 328 3.17 6.23 4.13
N ALA A 329 3.14 7.56 4.05
CA ALA A 329 2.67 8.28 2.87
C ALA A 329 3.66 8.18 1.70
N ALA A 330 4.97 8.30 1.96
CA ALA A 330 6.01 8.23 0.93
C ALA A 330 6.02 6.89 0.19
N LEU A 331 5.81 5.79 0.90
CA LEU A 331 5.72 4.45 0.29
C LEU A 331 4.50 4.26 -0.63
N LEU A 332 3.52 5.17 -0.58
CA LEU A 332 2.36 5.18 -1.48
C LEU A 332 2.45 6.29 -2.55
N ASP A 333 3.45 7.16 -2.48
CA ASP A 333 3.60 8.28 -3.42
C ASP A 333 4.28 7.82 -4.71
N PRO A 334 3.74 8.12 -5.89
CA PRO A 334 4.34 7.76 -7.17
C PRO A 334 5.77 8.25 -7.38
N LYS A 335 6.21 9.30 -6.69
CA LYS A 335 7.61 9.75 -6.73
C LYS A 335 8.59 8.72 -6.18
N PHE A 336 8.12 7.81 -5.34
CA PHE A 336 8.94 6.73 -4.76
C PHE A 336 9.16 5.55 -5.72
N SER A 337 8.63 5.60 -6.94
CA SER A 337 8.78 4.55 -7.95
C SER A 337 10.23 4.25 -8.35
N SER A 338 11.12 5.26 -8.31
CA SER A 338 12.55 5.04 -8.56
C SER A 338 13.20 4.22 -7.44
N VAL A 339 12.83 4.48 -6.18
CA VAL A 339 13.27 3.67 -5.02
C VAL A 339 12.74 2.25 -5.16
N PHE A 340 11.45 2.07 -5.46
CA PHE A 340 10.87 0.76 -5.72
C PHE A 340 11.65 -0.02 -6.80
N THR A 341 11.97 0.62 -7.92
CA THR A 341 12.75 0.00 -9.00
C THR A 341 14.14 -0.43 -8.53
N THR A 342 14.79 0.37 -7.71
CA THR A 342 16.09 0.01 -7.10
C THR A 342 15.94 -1.20 -6.18
N LEU A 343 14.93 -1.22 -5.31
CA LEU A 343 14.66 -2.33 -4.38
C LEU A 343 14.30 -3.64 -5.09
N GLN A 344 13.70 -3.55 -6.28
CA GLN A 344 13.34 -4.70 -7.12
C GLN A 344 14.51 -5.22 -7.96
N SER A 345 15.58 -4.43 -8.12
CA SER A 345 16.73 -4.82 -8.95
C SER A 345 17.35 -6.13 -8.50
N SER A 346 17.98 -6.86 -9.43
CA SER A 346 18.62 -8.15 -9.14
C SER A 346 19.74 -8.07 -8.11
N ASP A 347 20.34 -6.89 -7.96
CA ASP A 347 21.45 -6.66 -7.04
C ASP A 347 20.97 -6.47 -5.59
N VAL A 348 19.74 -5.93 -5.41
CA VAL A 348 19.14 -5.71 -4.09
C VAL A 348 18.11 -6.80 -3.75
N GLY A 349 17.13 -7.06 -4.63
CA GLY A 349 16.20 -8.18 -4.54
C GLY A 349 15.29 -8.20 -3.29
N VAL A 350 15.04 -7.04 -2.69
CA VAL A 350 14.20 -6.91 -1.48
C VAL A 350 12.72 -6.99 -1.82
N VAL A 351 12.35 -6.56 -3.03
CA VAL A 351 10.97 -6.53 -3.52
C VAL A 351 10.78 -7.56 -4.62
N ASP A 352 9.63 -8.24 -4.63
CA ASP A 352 9.31 -9.29 -5.58
C ASP A 352 9.32 -8.77 -7.03
N ALA A 353 10.01 -9.50 -7.91
CA ALA A 353 10.19 -9.13 -9.31
C ALA A 353 8.89 -9.17 -10.15
N SER A 354 7.84 -9.84 -9.66
CA SER A 354 6.53 -9.89 -10.32
C SER A 354 5.70 -8.61 -10.15
N LEU A 355 6.03 -7.79 -9.16
CA LEU A 355 5.34 -6.53 -8.92
C LEU A 355 5.67 -5.50 -10.01
N SER A 356 4.68 -4.76 -10.45
CA SER A 356 4.85 -3.71 -11.45
C SER A 356 3.96 -2.50 -11.14
N ASN A 357 4.42 -1.32 -11.54
CA ASN A 357 3.69 -0.07 -11.39
C ASN A 357 3.33 0.26 -9.93
N ILE A 358 4.33 0.15 -9.04
CA ILE A 358 4.21 0.45 -7.61
C ILE A 358 5.28 1.49 -7.23
N PRO A 359 4.92 2.50 -6.44
CA PRO A 359 3.57 2.95 -6.12
C PRO A 359 2.84 3.45 -7.38
N SER A 360 1.57 3.04 -7.54
CA SER A 360 0.75 3.47 -8.69
C SER A 360 0.47 4.97 -8.67
N SER A 361 0.04 5.52 -9.81
CA SER A 361 -0.38 6.93 -9.87
C SER A 361 -1.61 7.17 -8.97
N TYR A 362 -1.71 8.34 -8.35
CA TYR A 362 -2.91 8.76 -7.60
C TYR A 362 -4.16 8.90 -8.49
N THR A 363 -3.99 9.01 -9.81
CA THR A 363 -5.09 9.10 -10.78
C THR A 363 -5.50 7.76 -11.36
N GLU A 364 -4.84 6.67 -10.95
CA GLU A 364 -5.16 5.32 -11.39
C GLU A 364 -6.39 4.82 -10.64
N GLY A 365 -7.53 4.74 -11.35
CA GLY A 365 -8.84 4.47 -10.74
C GLY A 365 -9.02 3.03 -10.24
N ASP A 366 -8.12 2.12 -10.60
CA ASP A 366 -8.15 0.71 -10.23
C ASP A 366 -7.15 0.35 -9.10
N THR A 367 -6.64 1.34 -8.38
CA THR A 367 -5.78 1.12 -7.21
C THR A 367 -6.30 1.86 -5.99
N LEU A 368 -6.48 1.13 -4.90
CA LEU A 368 -6.84 1.68 -3.60
C LEU A 368 -5.60 1.82 -2.73
N LYS A 369 -5.30 3.04 -2.29
CA LYS A 369 -4.17 3.35 -1.41
C LYS A 369 -4.64 3.61 0.02
N ILE A 370 -4.05 2.91 0.98
CA ILE A 370 -4.51 2.93 2.38
C ILE A 370 -3.33 3.09 3.33
N ILE A 371 -3.50 3.94 4.33
CA ILE A 371 -2.64 3.99 5.51
C ILE A 371 -3.44 3.55 6.73
N VAL A 372 -2.87 2.64 7.51
CA VAL A 372 -3.37 2.29 8.85
C VAL A 372 -2.33 2.75 9.86
N LEU A 373 -2.60 3.89 10.50
CA LEU A 373 -1.75 4.46 11.53
C LEU A 373 -2.25 4.05 12.92
N MET A 374 -1.42 3.37 13.70
CA MET A 374 -1.71 3.04 15.09
C MET A 374 -0.73 3.75 16.03
N ALA A 375 -1.25 4.42 17.04
CA ALA A 375 -0.47 5.05 18.11
C ALA A 375 -1.14 4.88 19.47
N ASP A 376 -0.33 4.78 20.53
CA ASP A 376 -0.79 4.61 21.92
C ASP A 376 -0.62 5.87 22.79
N GLY A 377 -0.05 6.92 22.24
CA GLY A 377 0.28 8.14 22.97
C GLY A 377 0.27 9.39 22.09
N GLN A 378 0.72 10.47 22.71
CA GLN A 378 0.97 11.73 22.03
C GLN A 378 2.43 11.83 21.59
N ASN A 379 2.71 12.65 20.58
CA ASN A 379 4.07 12.96 20.17
C ASN A 379 4.86 13.53 21.37
N THR A 380 6.06 13.00 21.58
CA THR A 380 7.01 13.44 22.58
C THR A 380 8.08 14.34 21.96
N ASP A 381 8.90 14.98 22.78
CA ASP A 381 9.97 15.86 22.28
C ASP A 381 11.09 15.05 21.61
N SER A 382 11.65 15.57 20.53
CA SER A 382 12.92 15.13 19.96
C SER A 382 13.97 16.22 20.11
N TYR A 383 15.22 15.83 20.18
CA TYR A 383 16.37 16.70 20.40
C TYR A 383 17.34 16.55 19.23
N TYR A 384 17.99 17.65 18.87
CA TYR A 384 18.93 17.71 17.75
C TYR A 384 20.07 18.68 18.10
N PHE A 385 21.23 18.46 17.53
CA PHE A 385 22.25 19.50 17.44
C PHE A 385 21.83 20.54 16.42
N ASP A 386 22.01 21.84 16.73
CA ASP A 386 21.79 22.92 15.79
C ASP A 386 22.61 22.70 14.50
N GLU A 387 22.12 23.19 13.36
CA GLU A 387 22.86 23.10 12.10
C GLU A 387 24.22 23.79 12.18
N ASP A 388 24.30 24.91 12.91
CA ASP A 388 25.52 25.70 13.14
C ASP A 388 26.28 25.26 14.41
N SER A 389 25.92 24.12 15.02
CA SER A 389 26.54 23.61 16.24
C SER A 389 28.05 23.38 16.06
N PRO A 390 28.90 23.85 16.99
CA PRO A 390 30.32 23.50 16.99
C PRO A 390 30.59 22.03 17.29
N TYR A 391 29.55 21.27 17.62
CA TYR A 391 29.60 19.84 17.95
C TYR A 391 29.09 18.99 16.79
N ARG A 392 29.22 19.52 15.57
CA ARG A 392 28.97 18.84 14.30
C ARG A 392 30.15 18.99 13.37
N GLY A 393 30.28 18.07 12.41
CA GLY A 393 31.34 18.07 11.41
C GLY A 393 32.69 17.64 11.96
N ALA A 394 33.74 18.05 11.28
CA ALA A 394 35.11 17.58 11.50
C ALA A 394 35.67 17.97 12.88
N ASN A 395 36.60 17.15 13.32
CA ASN A 395 37.48 17.41 14.46
C ASN A 395 36.79 17.38 15.83
N SER A 396 36.08 16.30 16.13
CA SER A 396 35.59 16.05 17.50
C SER A 396 36.75 15.91 18.50
N ASP A 397 36.46 15.79 19.75
CA ASP A 397 37.47 15.54 20.79
C ASP A 397 37.76 14.04 20.96
N LEU A 398 37.19 13.16 20.12
CA LEU A 398 37.40 11.71 20.17
C LEU A 398 38.42 11.26 19.12
N TYR A 399 39.42 10.52 19.60
CA TYR A 399 40.48 9.92 18.77
C TYR A 399 40.33 8.40 18.77
N ARG A 400 40.53 7.79 17.61
CA ARG A 400 40.68 6.35 17.41
C ARG A 400 42.09 6.04 17.04
N LEU A 401 42.81 5.27 17.87
CA LEU A 401 44.12 4.73 17.57
C LEU A 401 43.96 3.26 17.20
N THR A 402 44.46 2.89 16.03
CA THR A 402 44.42 1.52 15.54
C THR A 402 45.81 0.90 15.70
N PHE A 403 45.79 -0.29 16.27
CA PHE A 403 46.98 -1.10 16.50
C PHE A 403 46.79 -2.45 15.83
N GLN A 404 47.91 -3.13 15.58
CA GLN A 404 47.91 -4.47 15.01
C GLN A 404 48.27 -5.46 16.11
N GLU A 405 47.44 -6.48 16.35
CA GLU A 405 47.84 -7.55 17.26
C GLU A 405 49.13 -8.18 16.80
N GLN A 406 50.12 -8.19 17.69
CA GLN A 406 51.35 -8.98 17.50
C GLN A 406 51.17 -10.30 18.24
N GLU A 407 50.99 -11.39 17.53
CA GLU A 407 51.01 -12.70 18.17
C GLU A 407 52.45 -13.03 18.59
N PHE A 408 52.71 -12.99 19.90
CA PHE A 408 53.95 -13.45 20.47
C PHE A 408 53.95 -14.97 20.58
N LEU A 409 54.77 -15.62 19.80
CA LEU A 409 55.09 -17.02 20.00
C LEU A 409 56.16 -17.18 21.07
N TYR A 410 55.90 -18.04 22.06
CA TYR A 410 56.90 -18.53 22.99
C TYR A 410 57.97 -19.32 22.21
N ALA A 411 59.22 -18.83 22.22
CA ALA A 411 60.34 -19.57 21.67
C ALA A 411 60.71 -20.70 22.61
N TYR A 412 60.42 -21.94 22.22
CA TYR A 412 61.00 -23.12 22.85
C TYR A 412 62.39 -23.37 22.26
N SER A 413 63.44 -23.39 23.10
CA SER A 413 64.76 -23.85 22.71
C SER A 413 64.80 -25.38 22.67
N VAL A 414 64.84 -25.97 21.46
CA VAL A 414 65.07 -27.40 21.29
C VAL A 414 66.46 -27.59 20.69
N TYR A 415 67.33 -28.27 21.42
CA TYR A 415 68.67 -28.60 20.95
C TYR A 415 68.60 -29.65 19.84
N ASN A 416 69.18 -29.36 18.66
CA ASN A 416 69.48 -30.29 17.55
C ASN A 416 68.25 -30.90 16.82
N VAL A 417 67.50 -30.15 16.03
CA VAL A 417 66.70 -30.77 14.97
C VAL A 417 66.71 -29.91 13.71
N SER A 418 67.30 -30.46 12.65
CA SER A 418 67.24 -29.91 11.29
C SER A 418 65.98 -30.32 10.59
N ARG A 419 64.81 -29.84 10.98
CA ARG A 419 63.54 -30.08 10.28
C ARG A 419 62.57 -28.90 10.45
N ARG A 420 61.87 -28.57 9.37
CA ARG A 420 60.65 -27.77 9.43
C ARG A 420 59.65 -28.47 10.32
N TYR A 421 59.25 -27.81 11.38
CA TYR A 421 58.24 -28.33 12.28
C TYR A 421 56.92 -27.58 12.03
N TYR A 422 55.86 -28.34 11.84
CA TYR A 422 54.48 -27.81 11.76
C TYR A 422 53.86 -27.92 13.14
N ASP A 423 53.45 -26.82 13.69
CA ASP A 423 52.65 -26.82 14.90
C ASP A 423 51.16 -26.89 14.56
N SER A 424 50.57 -28.06 14.81
CA SER A 424 49.15 -28.31 14.52
C SER A 424 48.17 -27.54 15.41
N TYR A 425 48.69 -26.93 16.48
CA TYR A 425 47.85 -26.13 17.37
C TYR A 425 47.68 -24.69 16.86
N TYR A 426 48.71 -24.17 16.15
CA TYR A 426 48.71 -22.81 15.62
C TYR A 426 48.70 -22.75 14.08
N GLU A 427 48.66 -23.92 13.38
CA GLU A 427 48.68 -24.04 11.91
C GLU A 427 49.86 -23.32 11.23
N GLN A 428 51.07 -23.38 11.81
CA GLN A 428 52.15 -22.53 11.39
C GLN A 428 53.49 -23.27 11.26
N TYR A 429 54.41 -22.72 10.45
CA TYR A 429 55.72 -23.28 10.22
C TYR A 429 56.84 -22.42 10.84
N CYS A 430 57.71 -23.04 11.63
CA CYS A 430 58.92 -22.44 12.18
C CYS A 430 60.15 -22.77 11.34
N GLU A 431 61.00 -21.82 10.98
CA GLU A 431 62.27 -22.02 10.31
C GLU A 431 63.43 -22.10 11.30
N TYR A 432 64.38 -23.04 11.04
CA TYR A 432 65.50 -23.34 11.91
C TYR A 432 66.72 -22.46 11.60
N TYR A 433 67.27 -21.81 12.63
CA TYR A 433 68.60 -21.24 12.62
C TYR A 433 69.50 -21.95 13.67
N SER A 434 70.73 -22.14 13.35
CA SER A 434 71.72 -23.09 13.95
C SER A 434 72.02 -22.98 15.46
N SER A 435 71.32 -22.11 16.22
CA SER A 435 71.44 -22.06 17.69
C SER A 435 70.19 -21.51 18.42
N TRP A 436 69.14 -21.06 17.69
CA TRP A 436 67.93 -20.49 18.24
C TRP A 436 66.79 -20.78 17.30
N PHE A 437 65.63 -21.18 17.82
CA PHE A 437 64.40 -21.18 17.04
C PHE A 437 63.80 -19.78 17.10
N LYS A 438 63.55 -19.18 15.97
CA LYS A 438 62.71 -18.02 15.82
C LYS A 438 61.54 -18.43 14.93
N CYS A 439 60.39 -18.48 15.49
CA CYS A 439 59.16 -18.55 14.70
C CYS A 439 58.82 -17.11 14.34
N GLU A 440 58.91 -16.76 13.08
CA GLU A 440 58.37 -15.50 12.58
C GLU A 440 56.99 -15.78 12.00
N TYR A 441 56.02 -15.10 12.50
CA TYR A 441 54.69 -15.08 11.92
C TYR A 441 54.65 -14.11 10.78
N SER A 442 54.12 -14.56 9.65
CA SER A 442 53.89 -13.71 8.50
C SER A 442 52.38 -13.39 8.32
N GLU A 443 51.53 -13.80 9.24
CA GLU A 443 50.12 -13.35 9.25
C GLU A 443 50.03 -12.10 10.10
N GLU A 444 49.57 -11.01 9.46
CA GLU A 444 49.21 -9.79 10.13
C GLU A 444 48.07 -10.13 11.11
N GLY A 445 48.28 -9.93 12.41
CA GLY A 445 47.25 -10.08 13.42
C GLY A 445 46.05 -9.16 13.14
N GLN A 446 44.93 -9.37 13.80
CA GLN A 446 43.76 -8.51 13.61
C GLN A 446 44.05 -7.09 14.10
N GLU A 447 43.61 -6.09 13.32
CA GLU A 447 43.60 -4.72 13.81
C GLU A 447 42.59 -4.56 14.94
N TYR A 448 42.97 -3.85 15.99
CA TYR A 448 42.08 -3.42 17.05
C TYR A 448 42.19 -1.93 17.27
N SER A 449 41.12 -1.31 17.78
CA SER A 449 41.07 0.14 17.99
C SER A 449 40.86 0.46 19.46
N LEU A 450 41.61 1.43 19.96
CA LEU A 450 41.43 2.05 21.26
C LEU A 450 40.99 3.48 21.08
N TYR A 451 40.17 3.95 22.01
CA TYR A 451 39.55 5.28 21.92
C TYR A 451 40.05 6.19 23.03
N TYR A 452 40.33 7.44 22.69
CA TYR A 452 40.87 8.45 23.58
C TYR A 452 40.06 9.73 23.47
N LEU A 453 39.52 10.22 24.61
CA LEU A 453 38.79 11.48 24.63
C LEU A 453 39.69 12.62 25.10
N ARG A 454 39.84 13.63 24.27
CA ARG A 454 40.68 14.81 24.54
C ARG A 454 39.94 15.83 25.41
N ASP A 455 40.61 16.34 26.45
CA ASP A 455 40.23 17.53 27.19
C ASP A 455 41.45 18.45 27.37
N GLY A 456 41.45 19.56 26.64
CA GLY A 456 42.61 20.46 26.60
C GLY A 456 43.86 19.80 26.05
N ASN A 457 44.84 19.52 26.90
CA ASN A 457 46.11 18.84 26.54
C ASN A 457 46.19 17.40 27.06
N ASP A 458 45.16 16.93 27.72
CA ASP A 458 45.07 15.60 28.29
C ASP A 458 44.13 14.72 27.46
N TYR A 459 44.33 13.41 27.53
CA TYR A 459 43.59 12.40 26.79
C TYR A 459 43.13 11.30 27.75
N LEU A 460 41.83 11.11 27.88
CA LEU A 460 41.27 10.00 28.64
C LEU A 460 41.37 8.72 27.82
N ASP A 461 42.14 7.75 28.28
CA ASP A 461 42.01 6.36 27.83
C ASP A 461 40.67 5.82 28.33
N ILE A 462 39.81 5.46 27.36
CA ILE A 462 38.42 5.12 27.70
C ILE A 462 38.35 3.75 28.33
N ASP A 463 39.17 2.81 27.90
CA ASP A 463 39.15 1.42 28.41
C ASP A 463 39.73 1.34 29.80
N GLU A 464 40.87 2.02 30.03
CA GLU A 464 41.53 2.02 31.35
C GLU A 464 40.92 3.07 32.30
N ASN A 465 40.13 4.02 31.79
CA ASN A 465 39.58 5.17 32.47
C ASN A 465 40.65 5.99 33.24
N ASP A 466 41.80 6.19 32.59
CA ASP A 466 42.93 6.95 33.09
C ASP A 466 43.31 8.10 32.14
N TRP A 467 43.85 9.17 32.70
CA TRP A 467 44.23 10.36 31.93
C TRP A 467 45.70 10.35 31.58
N LEU A 468 45.98 10.43 30.28
CA LEU A 468 47.33 10.57 29.71
C LEU A 468 47.58 12.04 29.36
N ASN A 469 48.77 12.53 29.64
CA ASN A 469 49.17 13.83 29.13
C ASN A 469 49.56 13.75 27.64
N TYR A 470 49.76 14.89 27.01
CA TYR A 470 50.09 14.99 25.58
C TYR A 470 51.30 14.12 25.16
N TYR A 471 52.32 13.99 26.01
CA TYR A 471 53.51 13.19 25.70
C TYR A 471 53.22 11.70 25.80
N GLU A 472 52.54 11.27 26.85
CA GLU A 472 52.13 9.86 27.02
C GLU A 472 51.20 9.38 25.90
N PHE A 473 50.26 10.24 25.44
CA PHE A 473 49.44 9.95 24.27
C PHE A 473 50.30 9.91 22.97
N GLY A 474 51.32 10.73 22.84
CA GLY A 474 52.29 10.68 21.74
C GLY A 474 53.09 9.38 21.72
N ASP A 475 53.52 8.91 22.90
CA ASP A 475 54.30 7.67 23.03
C ASP A 475 53.53 6.44 22.53
N LEU A 476 52.19 6.46 22.61
CA LEU A 476 51.37 5.39 22.02
C LEU A 476 51.50 5.26 20.51
N GLN A 477 51.73 6.38 19.82
CA GLN A 477 51.94 6.41 18.37
C GLN A 477 53.35 6.02 17.94
N GLU A 478 54.28 5.90 18.88
CA GLU A 478 55.62 5.39 18.68
C GLU A 478 55.73 3.88 18.93
N ARG A 479 54.67 3.20 19.32
CA ARG A 479 54.65 1.74 19.55
C ARG A 479 54.83 1.00 18.24
N GLU A 480 55.50 -0.15 18.29
CA GLU A 480 55.80 -0.98 17.12
C GLU A 480 54.54 -1.54 16.47
N ASP A 481 53.44 -1.73 17.23
CA ASP A 481 52.14 -2.23 16.77
C ASP A 481 51.18 -1.11 16.34
N PHE A 482 51.59 0.16 16.39
CA PHE A 482 50.78 1.28 15.99
C PHE A 482 50.59 1.30 14.45
N VAL A 483 49.34 1.43 13.98
CA VAL A 483 48.97 1.50 12.56
C VAL A 483 48.63 2.93 12.16
N ARG A 484 47.65 3.52 12.84
CA ARG A 484 47.17 4.88 12.52
C ARG A 484 46.46 5.54 13.70
N ALA A 485 46.45 6.86 13.72
CA ALA A 485 45.65 7.68 14.58
C ALA A 485 44.68 8.49 13.73
N GLU A 486 43.42 8.53 14.15
CA GLU A 486 42.35 9.23 13.49
C GLU A 486 41.56 10.07 14.51
N ARG A 487 41.32 11.32 14.17
CA ARG A 487 40.45 12.18 14.93
C ARG A 487 39.08 12.10 14.27
N LEU A 488 38.08 11.54 14.98
CA LEU A 488 36.76 11.30 14.43
C LEU A 488 36.03 12.62 14.18
N ASP A 489 35.07 12.59 13.24
CA ASP A 489 34.09 13.64 13.12
C ASP A 489 33.06 13.55 14.26
N TRP A 490 32.37 14.66 14.55
CA TRP A 490 31.45 14.69 15.68
C TRP A 490 30.28 13.70 15.50
N GLU A 491 29.78 13.53 14.29
CA GLU A 491 28.70 12.60 13.99
C GLU A 491 29.11 11.14 14.25
N GLU A 492 30.34 10.78 13.95
CA GLU A 492 30.90 9.46 14.29
C GLU A 492 31.11 9.33 15.80
N ALA A 493 31.65 10.38 16.43
CA ALA A 493 31.88 10.38 17.88
C ALA A 493 30.58 10.24 18.69
N TRP A 494 29.50 10.92 18.26
CA TRP A 494 28.18 10.80 18.90
C TRP A 494 27.56 9.42 18.76
N GLY A 495 27.92 8.66 17.74
CA GLY A 495 27.52 7.26 17.61
C GLY A 495 28.11 6.35 18.69
N LEU A 496 29.25 6.76 19.27
CA LEU A 496 29.96 6.01 20.31
C LEU A 496 29.72 6.54 21.73
N MET A 497 29.36 7.81 21.90
CA MET A 497 29.18 8.42 23.21
C MET A 497 27.94 9.31 23.27
N SER A 498 27.36 9.45 24.47
CA SER A 498 26.30 10.41 24.70
C SER A 498 26.84 11.78 25.09
N PRO A 499 26.12 12.90 24.79
CA PRO A 499 26.45 14.23 25.30
C PRO A 499 26.54 14.29 26.83
N ASP A 500 25.74 13.49 27.57
CA ASP A 500 25.79 13.37 29.03
C ASP A 500 27.12 12.76 29.50
N TRP A 501 27.55 11.66 28.87
CA TRP A 501 28.81 11.02 29.18
C TRP A 501 30.01 11.94 28.89
N TYR A 502 30.02 12.59 27.72
CA TYR A 502 31.05 13.54 27.35
C TYR A 502 31.17 14.66 28.39
N GLY A 503 30.03 15.28 28.79
CA GLY A 503 30.01 16.32 29.80
C GLY A 503 30.50 15.82 31.16
N SER A 504 30.18 14.59 31.54
CA SER A 504 30.63 13.99 32.80
C SER A 504 32.14 13.75 32.85
N LYS A 505 32.77 13.47 31.72
CA LYS A 505 34.22 13.16 31.63
C LYS A 505 35.07 14.42 31.48
N THR A 506 34.64 15.37 30.65
CA THR A 506 35.40 16.60 30.34
C THR A 506 35.02 17.81 31.21
N GLY A 507 33.88 17.77 31.90
CA GLY A 507 33.29 18.94 32.53
C GLY A 507 32.67 19.94 31.55
N ASN A 508 32.78 19.72 30.25
CA ASN A 508 32.20 20.55 29.21
C ASN A 508 30.77 20.08 28.88
N TRP A 509 29.77 20.74 29.44
CA TRP A 509 28.35 20.49 29.20
C TRP A 509 27.79 21.21 27.97
N GLY A 510 28.64 21.82 27.16
CA GLY A 510 28.23 22.48 25.92
C GLY A 510 27.46 21.57 24.98
N PRO A 511 27.97 20.39 24.61
CA PRO A 511 27.25 19.45 23.73
C PRO A 511 25.90 19.01 24.27
N TRP A 512 25.82 18.71 25.59
CA TRP A 512 24.56 18.30 26.22
C TRP A 512 23.53 19.42 26.20
N ASN A 513 23.95 20.67 26.48
CA ASN A 513 23.07 21.83 26.42
C ASN A 513 22.61 22.11 24.99
N ASP A 514 23.51 22.01 24.04
CA ASP A 514 23.19 22.21 22.63
C ASP A 514 22.17 21.16 22.14
N TYR A 515 22.48 19.89 22.28
CA TYR A 515 21.60 18.79 21.87
C TYR A 515 20.21 18.86 22.48
N ARG A 516 20.12 19.23 23.77
CA ARG A 516 18.83 19.23 24.50
C ARG A 516 17.99 20.46 24.29
N TYR A 517 18.60 21.63 24.07
CA TYR A 517 17.90 22.91 24.17
C TYR A 517 17.97 23.77 22.91
N SER A 518 19.01 23.64 22.06
CA SER A 518 19.19 24.51 20.90
C SER A 518 18.17 24.23 19.82
N GLU A 519 17.97 22.99 19.46
CA GLU A 519 16.97 22.60 18.49
C GLU A 519 16.09 21.47 19.02
N ARG A 520 14.87 21.83 19.42
CA ARG A 520 13.91 20.91 20.00
C ARG A 520 12.63 20.91 19.20
N GLU A 521 12.26 19.75 18.70
CA GLU A 521 10.92 19.52 18.19
C GLU A 521 9.99 19.09 19.32
N GLY A 522 9.24 20.04 19.86
CA GLY A 522 8.24 19.76 20.88
C GLY A 522 7.02 19.03 20.34
N GLY A 523 6.30 18.33 21.20
CA GLY A 523 5.10 17.57 20.83
C GLY A 523 4.08 18.40 20.03
N GLY A 524 3.90 19.69 20.34
CA GLY A 524 2.99 20.59 19.58
C GLY A 524 3.45 20.90 18.15
N THR A 525 4.77 21.01 17.93
CA THR A 525 5.35 21.15 16.57
C THR A 525 5.12 19.89 15.77
N LYS A 526 5.39 18.72 16.34
CA LYS A 526 5.16 17.41 15.73
C LYS A 526 3.68 17.17 15.43
N ASP A 527 2.78 17.62 16.30
CA ASP A 527 1.34 17.56 16.05
C ASP A 527 0.94 18.38 14.82
N THR A 528 1.54 19.56 14.64
CA THR A 528 1.33 20.40 13.44
C THR A 528 1.86 19.69 12.19
N MET A 529 3.08 19.15 12.24
CA MET A 529 3.66 18.35 11.16
C MET A 529 2.79 17.14 10.81
N MET A 530 2.29 16.43 11.82
CA MET A 530 1.39 15.30 11.63
C MET A 530 0.10 15.71 10.90
N GLN A 531 -0.53 16.82 11.28
CA GLN A 531 -1.73 17.32 10.59
C GLN A 531 -1.42 17.73 9.14
N ASN A 532 -0.28 18.33 8.90
CA ASN A 532 0.14 18.73 7.55
C ASN A 532 0.29 17.48 6.65
N ILE A 533 1.04 16.47 7.09
CA ILE A 533 1.25 15.26 6.30
C ILE A 533 -0.05 14.45 6.13
N CYS A 534 -0.90 14.36 7.16
CA CYS A 534 -2.20 13.70 7.04
C CYS A 534 -3.10 14.41 6.00
N ASN A 535 -3.13 15.74 6.00
CA ASN A 535 -3.91 16.51 5.04
C ASN A 535 -3.35 16.40 3.61
N ALA A 536 -2.02 16.49 3.46
CA ALA A 536 -1.37 16.30 2.17
C ALA A 536 -1.70 14.92 1.58
N THR A 537 -1.64 13.88 2.39
CA THR A 537 -1.93 12.50 2.01
C THR A 537 -3.40 12.30 1.62
N LYS A 538 -4.33 12.81 2.43
CA LYS A 538 -5.77 12.74 2.14
C LYS A 538 -6.15 13.49 0.86
N THR A 539 -5.48 14.61 0.58
CA THR A 539 -5.71 15.39 -0.65
C THR A 539 -5.36 14.61 -1.92
N GLN A 540 -4.45 13.63 -1.81
CA GLN A 540 -4.11 12.71 -2.91
C GLN A 540 -5.09 11.54 -3.07
N GLY A 541 -6.16 11.48 -2.27
CA GLY A 541 -7.14 10.39 -2.32
C GLY A 541 -6.76 9.15 -1.51
N VAL A 542 -5.67 9.18 -0.77
CA VAL A 542 -5.29 8.06 0.11
C VAL A 542 -6.24 7.98 1.30
N VAL A 543 -6.76 6.79 1.58
CA VAL A 543 -7.64 6.54 2.74
C VAL A 543 -6.78 6.31 3.98
N VAL A 544 -6.95 7.16 4.98
CA VAL A 544 -6.22 7.08 6.24
C VAL A 544 -7.13 6.57 7.34
N TYR A 545 -6.83 5.39 7.86
CA TYR A 545 -7.39 4.83 9.08
C TYR A 545 -6.46 5.11 10.25
N THR A 546 -7.02 5.47 11.40
CA THR A 546 -6.24 5.68 12.61
C THR A 546 -6.79 4.86 13.78
N ILE A 547 -5.89 4.28 14.56
CA ILE A 547 -6.21 3.49 15.76
C ILE A 547 -5.55 4.18 16.95
N GLY A 548 -6.38 4.60 17.91
CA GLY A 548 -5.91 5.12 19.19
C GLY A 548 -5.92 4.02 20.24
N TYR A 549 -4.74 3.52 20.65
CA TYR A 549 -4.63 2.36 21.51
C TYR A 549 -4.36 2.75 22.98
N GLY A 550 -5.38 2.67 23.81
CA GLY A 550 -5.26 2.98 25.24
C GLY A 550 -5.08 4.46 25.54
N ILE A 551 -5.44 5.33 24.60
CA ILE A 551 -5.35 6.79 24.78
C ILE A 551 -6.55 7.34 25.55
N SER A 552 -6.35 8.45 26.25
CA SER A 552 -7.40 9.11 27.04
C SER A 552 -8.40 9.83 26.14
N SER A 553 -9.70 9.58 26.35
CA SER A 553 -10.75 10.28 25.63
C SER A 553 -10.74 11.79 25.91
N GLY A 554 -10.90 12.61 24.85
CA GLY A 554 -10.80 14.07 24.89
C GLY A 554 -9.36 14.60 24.99
N GLY A 555 -8.37 13.70 25.03
CA GLY A 555 -6.95 14.04 25.09
C GLY A 555 -6.40 14.63 23.78
N ASN A 556 -5.15 15.10 23.81
CA ASN A 556 -4.48 15.64 22.63
C ASN A 556 -4.25 14.54 21.59
N ALA A 557 -3.73 13.38 21.99
CA ALA A 557 -3.48 12.25 21.11
C ALA A 557 -4.75 11.82 20.36
N GLU A 558 -5.89 11.74 21.04
CA GLU A 558 -7.17 11.40 20.38
C GLU A 558 -7.54 12.42 19.31
N ARG A 559 -7.47 13.72 19.62
CA ARG A 559 -7.78 14.79 18.64
C ARG A 559 -6.87 14.73 17.42
N GLN A 560 -5.58 14.46 17.62
CA GLN A 560 -4.61 14.34 16.52
C GLN A 560 -4.93 13.16 15.61
N LEU A 561 -5.21 11.99 16.17
CA LEU A 561 -5.58 10.80 15.40
C LEU A 561 -6.93 10.94 14.69
N GLN A 562 -7.93 11.54 15.35
CA GLN A 562 -9.23 11.84 14.73
C GLN A 562 -9.11 12.79 13.54
N ALA A 563 -8.29 13.84 13.66
CA ALA A 563 -8.07 14.80 12.58
C ALA A 563 -7.25 14.21 11.43
N CYS A 564 -6.34 13.27 11.72
CA CYS A 564 -5.56 12.55 10.71
C CYS A 564 -6.42 11.57 9.91
N ALA A 565 -7.39 10.91 10.52
CA ALA A 565 -8.31 9.98 9.86
C ALA A 565 -9.04 10.64 8.68
N SER A 566 -9.36 9.87 7.64
CA SER A 566 -10.11 10.36 6.47
C SER A 566 -11.53 10.83 6.83
N SER A 567 -12.15 10.24 7.84
CA SER A 567 -13.43 10.68 8.42
C SER A 567 -13.58 10.15 9.84
N GLY A 568 -14.62 10.55 10.54
CA GLY A 568 -14.94 10.01 11.87
C GLY A 568 -15.15 8.49 11.90
N ASN A 569 -15.54 7.88 10.80
CA ASN A 569 -15.70 6.43 10.68
C ASN A 569 -14.37 5.69 10.43
N HIS A 570 -13.29 6.41 10.19
CA HIS A 570 -11.95 5.86 9.98
C HIS A 570 -11.07 5.96 11.24
N TYR A 571 -11.61 6.48 12.35
CA TYR A 571 -10.94 6.51 13.64
C TYR A 571 -11.49 5.43 14.58
N TYR A 572 -10.60 4.65 15.18
CA TYR A 572 -10.92 3.52 16.05
C TYR A 572 -10.26 3.70 17.43
N PRO A 573 -11.00 4.19 18.44
CA PRO A 573 -10.50 4.18 19.83
C PRO A 573 -10.55 2.75 20.36
N THR A 574 -9.44 2.27 20.93
CA THR A 574 -9.34 0.90 21.43
C THR A 574 -8.57 0.84 22.77
N ASN A 575 -8.74 -0.26 23.49
CA ASN A 575 -7.98 -0.59 24.67
C ASN A 575 -7.82 -2.11 24.80
N GLY A 576 -6.77 -2.57 25.49
CA GLY A 576 -6.54 -3.99 25.75
C GLY A 576 -6.66 -4.87 24.49
N SER A 577 -7.46 -5.93 24.55
CA SER A 577 -7.67 -6.87 23.44
C SER A 577 -8.56 -6.34 22.33
N ASN A 578 -9.23 -5.20 22.52
CA ASN A 578 -10.14 -4.64 21.51
C ASN A 578 -9.41 -4.10 20.26
N ILE A 579 -8.09 -3.97 20.31
CA ILE A 579 -7.27 -3.60 19.14
C ILE A 579 -7.47 -4.60 17.99
N SER A 580 -7.64 -5.89 18.27
CA SER A 580 -7.93 -6.90 17.26
C SER A 580 -9.27 -6.63 16.54
N ALA A 581 -10.28 -6.16 17.27
CA ALA A 581 -11.57 -5.79 16.66
C ALA A 581 -11.44 -4.57 15.75
N ALA A 582 -10.63 -3.56 16.11
CA ALA A 582 -10.36 -2.40 15.27
C ALA A 582 -9.69 -2.81 13.95
N PHE A 583 -8.62 -3.59 14.03
CA PHE A 583 -7.94 -4.10 12.84
C PHE A 583 -8.86 -4.97 11.96
N SER A 584 -9.69 -5.83 12.55
CA SER A 584 -10.67 -6.64 11.81
C SER A 584 -11.74 -5.78 11.14
N SER A 585 -12.21 -4.72 11.81
CA SER A 585 -13.19 -3.78 11.22
C SER A 585 -12.57 -3.01 10.05
N ILE A 586 -11.31 -2.57 10.18
CA ILE A 586 -10.61 -1.90 9.09
C ILE A 586 -10.42 -2.88 7.92
N ALA A 587 -9.99 -4.11 8.16
CA ALA A 587 -9.84 -5.12 7.10
C ALA A 587 -11.15 -5.36 6.35
N SER A 588 -12.27 -5.50 7.08
CA SER A 588 -13.60 -5.66 6.48
C SER A 588 -14.02 -4.43 5.66
N ASN A 589 -13.75 -3.22 6.17
CA ASN A 589 -14.04 -1.99 5.43
C ASN A 589 -13.21 -1.86 4.15
N VAL A 590 -11.94 -2.23 4.20
CA VAL A 590 -11.05 -2.25 3.02
C VAL A 590 -11.55 -3.22 1.97
N GLN A 591 -11.95 -4.43 2.38
CA GLN A 591 -12.55 -5.41 1.47
C GLN A 591 -13.86 -4.91 0.85
N ASN A 592 -14.72 -4.25 1.65
CA ASN A 592 -15.96 -3.67 1.15
C ASN A 592 -15.72 -2.51 0.18
N LEU A 593 -14.78 -1.62 0.44
CA LEU A 593 -14.39 -0.54 -0.48
C LEU A 593 -13.92 -1.09 -1.82
N ARG A 594 -13.19 -2.19 -1.80
CA ARG A 594 -12.70 -2.89 -3.00
C ARG A 594 -13.84 -3.45 -3.86
N LEU A 595 -14.96 -3.88 -3.24
CA LEU A 595 -16.11 -4.44 -3.95
C LEU A 595 -17.06 -3.36 -4.52
N THR A 596 -16.89 -2.10 -4.13
CA THR A 596 -17.80 -1.00 -4.50
C THR A 596 -17.19 0.01 -5.47
N GLN A 597 -15.93 -0.14 -5.82
CA GLN A 597 -15.25 0.66 -6.86
C GLN A 597 -15.26 -0.06 -8.19
#